data_91cc81d74fb1fc7d3a408f75d7757345
#
_entry.id   91cc81d74fb1fc7d3a408f75d7757345
#
_cell.length_a   1.000
_cell.length_b   1.000
_cell.length_c   1.000
_cell.angle_alpha   90.00
_cell.angle_beta   90.00
_cell.angle_gamma   90.00
#
_symmetry.space_group_name_H-M   'P 1'
#
loop_
_entity.id
_entity.type
_entity.pdbx_description
1 polymer ?
#
loop_
_entity_poly.entity_id
_entity_poly.type
_entity_poly.pdbx_seq_one_letter_code
_entity_poly.pdbx_strand_id
1 'polypeptide(L)'
;AEVHAVGMQSVTNLVARITARADELAGFLSHGEQRRLEIAVALAARPRLLLLDEPTQGMSHADTQDTEALIRSLAAEGLSLLLVEHDVELVMNLSDHVVVMHQGAKLAEGPPLQVRADPAVQAAYFGDAREASHA
;
A
#
# COMPACT_ATOMS: atom_id res chain seq x y z
N ALA A 1 18.84 23.67 -1.23
CA ALA A 1 18.12 22.43 -0.86
C ALA A 1 16.66 22.81 -0.62
N GLU A 2 15.82 22.64 -1.63
CA GLU A 2 14.37 22.80 -1.44
C GLU A 2 13.88 21.62 -0.60
N VAL A 3 13.44 21.91 0.60
CA VAL A 3 12.67 20.97 1.41
C VAL A 3 11.29 20.96 0.76
N HIS A 4 11.01 19.96 -0.06
CA HIS A 4 9.63 19.69 -0.50
C HIS A 4 8.84 19.31 0.76
N ALA A 5 8.02 20.24 1.21
CA ALA A 5 7.02 19.95 2.21
C ALA A 5 6.09 18.92 1.58
N VAL A 6 6.11 17.68 2.08
CA VAL A 6 5.05 16.70 1.80
C VAL A 6 3.73 17.43 2.03
N GLY A 7 2.88 17.46 1.01
CA GLY A 7 1.65 18.27 1.04
C GLY A 7 0.85 17.97 2.28
N MET A 8 0.58 18.99 3.07
CA MET A 8 -0.05 18.87 4.39
C MET A 8 -1.52 18.42 4.33
N GLN A 9 -2.12 18.35 3.14
CA GLN A 9 -3.56 18.12 3.02
C GLN A 9 -3.98 16.69 3.38
N SER A 10 -3.27 15.68 2.88
CA SER A 10 -3.59 14.28 3.20
C SER A 10 -3.29 13.96 4.65
N VAL A 11 -2.18 14.49 5.19
CA VAL A 11 -1.85 14.37 6.62
C VAL A 11 -2.92 15.06 7.46
N THR A 12 -3.35 16.26 7.08
CA THR A 12 -4.40 17.00 7.79
C THR A 12 -5.73 16.25 7.78
N ASN A 13 -6.12 15.69 6.64
CA ASN A 13 -7.35 14.90 6.54
C ASN A 13 -7.26 13.61 7.37
N LEU A 14 -6.12 12.95 7.35
CA LEU A 14 -5.86 11.76 8.15
C LEU A 14 -5.94 12.08 9.64
N VAL A 15 -5.26 13.13 10.08
CA VAL A 15 -5.27 13.58 11.49
C VAL A 15 -6.68 14.00 11.92
N ALA A 16 -7.44 14.72 11.09
CA ALA A 16 -8.81 15.12 11.42
C ALA A 16 -9.73 13.91 11.67
N ARG A 17 -9.62 12.86 10.84
CA ARG A 17 -10.40 11.61 11.03
C ARG A 17 -10.04 10.89 12.34
N ILE A 18 -8.76 10.88 12.72
CA ILE A 18 -8.28 10.24 13.95
C ILE A 18 -8.64 11.09 15.16
N THR A 19 -8.54 12.42 15.06
CA THR A 19 -8.86 13.36 16.15
C THR A 19 -10.32 13.26 16.61
N ALA A 20 -11.24 12.93 15.71
CA ALA A 20 -12.63 12.69 16.06
C ALA A 20 -12.82 11.52 17.08
N ARG A 21 -11.82 10.64 17.20
CA ARG A 21 -11.78 9.49 18.09
C ARG A 21 -10.64 9.57 19.14
N ALA A 22 -10.10 10.78 19.38
CA ALA A 22 -8.91 10.98 20.22
C ALA A 22 -9.06 10.50 21.68
N ASP A 23 -10.29 10.51 22.19
CA ASP A 23 -10.59 10.08 23.55
C ASP A 23 -10.85 8.57 23.69
N GLU A 24 -10.81 7.84 22.57
CA GLU A 24 -11.00 6.39 22.58
C GLU A 24 -9.67 5.65 22.72
N LEU A 25 -9.71 4.51 23.42
CA LEU A 25 -8.54 3.62 23.48
C LEU A 25 -8.29 3.03 22.09
N ALA A 26 -7.03 3.04 21.64
CA ALA A 26 -6.65 2.54 20.31
C ALA A 26 -7.09 1.08 20.06
N GLY A 27 -7.23 0.27 21.10
CA GLY A 27 -7.74 -1.10 21.01
C GLY A 27 -9.22 -1.23 20.62
N PHE A 28 -10.00 -0.15 20.68
CA PHE A 28 -11.42 -0.12 20.23
C PHE A 28 -11.57 0.39 18.80
N LEU A 29 -10.50 0.81 18.17
CA LEU A 29 -10.50 1.20 16.76
C LEU A 29 -10.60 -0.04 15.86
N SER A 30 -11.26 0.09 14.71
CA SER A 30 -11.23 -0.93 13.67
C SER A 30 -9.80 -1.12 13.13
N HIS A 31 -9.52 -2.24 12.48
CA HIS A 31 -8.20 -2.49 11.88
C HIS A 31 -7.80 -1.37 10.90
N GLY A 32 -8.72 -0.89 10.08
CA GLY A 32 -8.47 0.22 9.16
C GLY A 32 -8.16 1.54 9.90
N GLU A 33 -8.83 1.82 11.02
CA GLU A 33 -8.55 3.01 11.84
C GLU A 33 -7.20 2.89 12.56
N GLN A 34 -6.85 1.71 13.08
CA GLN A 34 -5.55 1.43 13.69
C GLN A 34 -4.42 1.65 12.68
N ARG A 35 -4.56 1.12 11.46
CA ARG A 35 -3.57 1.30 10.39
C ARG A 35 -3.41 2.77 9.99
N ARG A 36 -4.52 3.51 9.89
CA ARG A 36 -4.46 4.96 9.66
C ARG A 36 -3.75 5.71 10.78
N LEU A 37 -3.94 5.30 12.03
CA LEU A 37 -3.22 5.85 13.17
C LEU A 37 -1.71 5.55 13.08
N GLU A 38 -1.32 4.33 12.75
CA GLU A 38 0.09 3.95 12.56
C GLU A 38 0.76 4.79 11.46
N ILE A 39 0.09 4.95 10.32
CA ILE A 39 0.57 5.80 9.23
C ILE A 39 0.71 7.25 9.69
N ALA A 40 -0.27 7.79 10.43
CA ALA A 40 -0.21 9.15 10.95
C ALA A 40 0.97 9.36 11.90
N VAL A 41 1.23 8.41 12.79
CA VAL A 41 2.38 8.43 13.70
C VAL A 41 3.70 8.43 12.93
N ALA A 42 3.82 7.57 11.90
CA ALA A 42 5.01 7.54 11.04
C ALA A 42 5.21 8.87 10.27
N LEU A 43 4.13 9.46 9.76
CA LEU A 43 4.16 10.74 9.04
C LEU A 43 4.53 11.93 9.95
N ALA A 44 4.29 11.85 11.26
CA ALA A 44 4.67 12.89 12.21
C ALA A 44 6.19 13.13 12.24
N ALA A 45 7.00 12.12 11.91
CA ALA A 45 8.45 12.23 11.76
C ALA A 45 8.89 12.94 10.46
N ARG A 46 7.96 13.32 9.58
CA ARG A 46 8.22 13.94 8.26
C ARG A 46 9.22 13.13 7.42
N PRO A 47 8.95 11.85 7.18
CA PRO A 47 9.88 10.98 6.46
C PRO A 47 9.94 11.40 4.98
N ARG A 48 11.07 11.11 4.32
CA ARG A 48 11.21 11.19 2.87
C ARG A 48 10.84 9.88 2.17
N LEU A 49 10.86 8.80 2.92
CA LEU A 49 10.48 7.45 2.49
C LEU A 49 9.66 6.80 3.59
N LEU A 50 8.50 6.26 3.25
CA LEU A 50 7.64 5.49 4.14
C LEU A 50 7.59 4.04 3.67
N LEU A 51 7.89 3.11 4.57
CA LEU A 51 7.80 1.68 4.33
C LEU A 51 6.50 1.16 4.96
N LEU A 52 5.70 0.47 4.16
CA LEU A 52 4.44 -0.14 4.56
C LEU A 52 4.50 -1.64 4.28
N ASP A 53 4.38 -2.42 5.34
CA ASP A 53 4.36 -3.89 5.26
C ASP A 53 2.93 -4.37 5.47
N GLU A 54 2.36 -4.98 4.44
CA GLU A 54 0.98 -5.50 4.36
C GLU A 54 -0.07 -4.52 4.94
N PRO A 55 -0.11 -3.25 4.48
CA PRO A 55 -0.96 -2.23 5.10
C PRO A 55 -2.46 -2.50 4.99
N THR A 56 -2.88 -3.42 4.12
CA THR A 56 -4.29 -3.76 3.91
C THR A 56 -4.71 -5.09 4.53
N GLN A 57 -3.78 -5.80 5.17
CA GLN A 57 -4.06 -7.11 5.75
C GLN A 57 -5.19 -7.05 6.81
N GLY A 58 -6.15 -7.96 6.69
CA GLY A 58 -7.25 -8.10 7.64
C GLY A 58 -8.31 -6.99 7.58
N MET A 59 -8.25 -6.11 6.58
CA MET A 59 -9.22 -5.03 6.39
C MET A 59 -10.48 -5.50 5.68
N SER A 60 -11.58 -4.77 5.91
CA SER A 60 -12.75 -4.84 5.04
C SER A 60 -12.44 -4.25 3.67
N HIS A 61 -13.23 -4.58 2.66
CA HIS A 61 -13.07 -4.02 1.31
C HIS A 61 -13.12 -2.47 1.31
N ALA A 62 -14.02 -1.89 2.10
CA ALA A 62 -14.12 -0.43 2.23
C ALA A 62 -12.87 0.19 2.87
N ASP A 63 -12.33 -0.42 3.93
CA ASP A 63 -11.10 0.06 4.58
C ASP A 63 -9.89 -0.07 3.65
N THR A 64 -9.83 -1.15 2.84
CA THR A 64 -8.79 -1.34 1.81
C THR A 64 -8.82 -0.19 0.81
N GLN A 65 -9.99 0.14 0.24
CA GLN A 65 -10.15 1.24 -0.70
C GLN A 65 -9.75 2.60 -0.08
N ASP A 66 -10.13 2.85 1.17
CA ASP A 66 -9.75 4.07 1.89
C ASP A 66 -8.22 4.15 2.10
N THR A 67 -7.58 3.01 2.40
CA THR A 67 -6.12 2.92 2.57
C THR A 67 -5.38 3.11 1.25
N GLU A 68 -5.87 2.52 0.15
CA GLU A 68 -5.35 2.77 -1.19
C GLU A 68 -5.42 4.26 -1.57
N ALA A 69 -6.57 4.88 -1.34
CA ALA A 69 -6.75 6.30 -1.63
C ALA A 69 -5.78 7.18 -0.82
N LEU A 70 -5.54 6.83 0.45
CA LEU A 70 -4.55 7.51 1.28
C LEU A 70 -3.14 7.35 0.72
N ILE A 71 -2.71 6.11 0.38
CA ILE A 71 -1.39 5.83 -0.19
C ILE A 71 -1.19 6.62 -1.48
N ARG A 72 -2.17 6.63 -2.39
CA ARG A 72 -2.12 7.44 -3.64
C ARG A 72 -1.96 8.93 -3.36
N SER A 73 -2.69 9.46 -2.38
CA SER A 73 -2.62 10.88 -2.06
C SER A 73 -1.26 11.27 -1.48
N LEU A 74 -0.67 10.44 -0.63
CA LEU A 74 0.67 10.65 -0.09
C LEU A 74 1.75 10.61 -1.18
N ALA A 75 1.64 9.67 -2.13
CA ALA A 75 2.54 9.60 -3.28
C ALA A 75 2.41 10.84 -4.18
N ALA A 76 1.18 11.28 -4.47
CA ALA A 76 0.91 12.49 -5.26
C ALA A 76 1.45 13.77 -4.59
N GLU A 77 1.55 13.79 -3.27
CA GLU A 77 2.15 14.87 -2.49
C GLU A 77 3.69 14.80 -2.41
N GLY A 78 4.31 13.82 -3.08
CA GLY A 78 5.76 13.70 -3.23
C GLY A 78 6.46 12.81 -2.19
N LEU A 79 5.70 12.07 -1.38
CA LEU A 79 6.28 11.07 -0.47
C LEU A 79 6.70 9.82 -1.27
N SER A 80 7.94 9.39 -1.09
CA SER A 80 8.36 8.07 -1.60
C SER A 80 7.80 6.97 -0.72
N LEU A 81 7.26 5.92 -1.34
CA LEU A 81 6.62 4.80 -0.65
C LEU A 81 7.26 3.49 -1.10
N LEU A 82 7.59 2.63 -0.15
CA LEU A 82 7.90 1.23 -0.39
C LEU A 82 6.80 0.38 0.22
N LEU A 83 6.08 -0.36 -0.63
CA LEU A 83 4.95 -1.17 -0.25
C LEU A 83 5.34 -2.65 -0.38
N VAL A 84 5.18 -3.43 0.67
CA VAL A 84 5.25 -4.89 0.64
C VAL A 84 3.83 -5.41 0.77
N GLU A 85 3.36 -6.14 -0.23
CA GLU A 85 1.99 -6.67 -0.29
C GLU A 85 1.97 -8.00 -1.06
N HIS A 86 1.00 -8.83 -0.75
CA HIS A 86 0.72 -10.07 -1.45
C HIS A 86 -0.53 -9.98 -2.35
N ASP A 87 -1.32 -8.91 -2.23
CA ASP A 87 -2.39 -8.59 -3.17
C ASP A 87 -1.81 -7.98 -4.44
N VAL A 88 -1.73 -8.82 -5.47
CA VAL A 88 -1.10 -8.44 -6.76
C VAL A 88 -1.86 -7.32 -7.45
N GLU A 89 -3.20 -7.32 -7.41
CA GLU A 89 -4.01 -6.28 -8.05
C GLU A 89 -3.77 -4.92 -7.38
N LEU A 90 -3.70 -4.90 -6.05
CA LEU A 90 -3.39 -3.70 -5.28
C LEU A 90 -2.01 -3.16 -5.64
N VAL A 91 -0.98 -4.02 -5.66
CA VAL A 91 0.40 -3.62 -6.03
C VAL A 91 0.44 -3.05 -7.44
N MET A 92 -0.17 -3.75 -8.42
CA MET A 92 -0.18 -3.31 -9.82
C MET A 92 -0.91 -1.98 -10.03
N ASN A 93 -1.91 -1.69 -9.20
CA ASN A 93 -2.69 -0.47 -9.27
C ASN A 93 -2.04 0.73 -8.57
N LEU A 94 -1.22 0.50 -7.55
CA LEU A 94 -0.63 1.56 -6.71
C LEU A 94 0.80 1.93 -7.09
N SER A 95 1.56 0.99 -7.67
CA SER A 95 3.00 1.13 -7.82
C SER A 95 3.40 1.70 -9.19
N ASP A 96 4.44 2.53 -9.22
CA ASP A 96 5.11 2.95 -10.45
C ASP A 96 6.17 1.94 -10.89
N HIS A 97 6.70 1.18 -9.92
CA HIS A 97 7.74 0.17 -10.12
C HIS A 97 7.49 -1.02 -9.19
N VAL A 98 7.59 -2.23 -9.70
CA VAL A 98 7.32 -3.48 -8.96
C VAL A 98 8.56 -4.37 -8.98
N VAL A 99 8.87 -4.93 -7.82
CA VAL A 99 9.85 -6.01 -7.66
C VAL A 99 9.11 -7.23 -7.15
N VAL A 100 9.17 -8.34 -7.90
CA VAL A 100 8.53 -9.60 -7.51
C VAL A 100 9.58 -10.51 -6.89
N MET A 101 9.28 -10.95 -5.68
CA MET A 101 10.11 -11.91 -4.93
C MET A 101 9.42 -13.27 -4.92
N HIS A 102 10.18 -14.34 -5.16
CA HIS A 102 9.69 -15.71 -5.05
C HIS A 102 10.77 -16.60 -4.46
N GLN A 103 10.44 -17.39 -3.44
CA GLN A 103 11.37 -18.29 -2.75
C GLN A 103 12.71 -17.64 -2.35
N GLY A 104 12.66 -16.39 -1.88
CA GLY A 104 13.84 -15.67 -1.41
C GLY A 104 14.70 -15.05 -2.53
N ALA A 105 14.30 -15.15 -3.79
CA ALA A 105 15.00 -14.57 -4.93
C ALA A 105 14.12 -13.56 -5.69
N LYS A 106 14.75 -12.60 -6.34
CA LYS A 106 14.06 -11.68 -7.26
C LYS A 106 13.65 -12.44 -8.53
N LEU A 107 12.37 -12.48 -8.82
CA LEU A 107 11.79 -13.14 -9.98
C LEU A 107 11.67 -12.20 -11.18
N ALA A 108 11.16 -10.98 -10.95
CA ALA A 108 10.95 -9.97 -11.98
C ALA A 108 11.06 -8.57 -11.37
N GLU A 109 11.28 -7.58 -12.22
CA GLU A 109 11.34 -6.17 -11.81
C GLU A 109 11.02 -5.27 -13.00
N GLY A 110 10.23 -4.21 -12.77
CA GLY A 110 9.91 -3.22 -13.80
C GLY A 110 8.58 -2.50 -13.57
N PRO A 111 8.11 -1.77 -14.58
CA PRO A 111 6.77 -1.17 -14.56
C PRO A 111 5.68 -2.25 -14.38
N PRO A 112 4.54 -1.93 -13.71
CA PRO A 112 3.51 -2.91 -13.39
C PRO A 112 3.02 -3.72 -14.59
N LEU A 113 2.75 -3.08 -15.72
CA LEU A 113 2.28 -3.78 -16.93
C LEU A 113 3.29 -4.78 -17.49
N GLN A 114 4.58 -4.45 -17.43
CA GLN A 114 5.65 -5.35 -17.87
C GLN A 114 5.77 -6.54 -16.94
N VAL A 115 5.77 -6.31 -15.63
CA VAL A 115 5.87 -7.37 -14.61
C VAL A 115 4.65 -8.28 -14.68
N ARG A 116 3.45 -7.72 -14.84
CA ARG A 116 2.21 -8.50 -15.00
C ARG A 116 2.23 -9.42 -16.23
N ALA A 117 2.89 -9.01 -17.29
CA ALA A 117 3.00 -9.78 -18.55
C ALA A 117 4.14 -10.84 -18.52
N ASP A 118 4.97 -10.83 -17.49
CA ASP A 118 6.09 -11.77 -17.36
C ASP A 118 5.57 -13.20 -17.14
N PRO A 119 5.95 -14.19 -17.98
CA PRO A 119 5.49 -15.56 -17.86
C PRO A 119 5.83 -16.22 -16.53
N ALA A 120 6.98 -15.89 -15.94
CA ALA A 120 7.39 -16.43 -14.64
C ALA A 120 6.51 -15.89 -13.50
N VAL A 121 6.13 -14.61 -13.57
CA VAL A 121 5.18 -13.99 -12.62
C VAL A 121 3.79 -14.59 -12.79
N GLN A 122 3.35 -14.78 -14.03
CA GLN A 122 2.07 -15.42 -14.34
C GLN A 122 1.99 -16.82 -13.72
N ALA A 123 3.01 -17.65 -13.92
CA ALA A 123 3.07 -19.01 -13.37
C ALA A 123 3.12 -19.02 -11.84
N ALA A 124 3.85 -18.08 -11.21
CA ALA A 124 4.05 -18.06 -9.76
C ALA A 124 2.84 -17.52 -8.97
N TYR A 125 2.10 -16.55 -9.53
CA TYR A 125 1.10 -15.77 -8.77
C TYR A 125 -0.31 -15.82 -9.35
N PHE A 126 -0.48 -16.09 -10.65
CA PHE A 126 -1.81 -16.10 -11.27
C PHE A 126 -2.28 -17.51 -11.62
N GLY A 127 -1.43 -18.53 -11.41
CA GLY A 127 -1.72 -19.92 -11.76
C GLY A 127 -1.75 -20.15 -13.28
N ASP A 128 -1.59 -21.41 -13.70
CA ASP A 128 -1.81 -21.78 -15.10
C ASP A 128 -3.31 -21.65 -15.41
N ALA A 129 -3.69 -20.66 -16.19
CA ALA A 129 -5.04 -20.51 -16.75
C ALA A 129 -5.47 -21.72 -17.60
N ARG A 130 -4.63 -22.78 -17.70
CA ARG A 130 -4.87 -24.01 -18.46
C ARG A 130 -5.51 -25.14 -17.67
N GLU A 131 -5.53 -25.07 -16.32
CA GLU A 131 -6.20 -26.14 -15.53
C GLU A 131 -7.70 -25.91 -15.30
N ALA A 132 -8.22 -24.69 -15.55
CA ALA A 132 -9.64 -24.38 -15.36
C ALA A 132 -10.55 -24.79 -16.55
N SER A 133 -10.00 -25.36 -17.64
CA SER A 133 -10.79 -25.73 -18.84
C SER A 133 -10.99 -27.26 -19.02
N HIS A 134 -10.68 -28.06 -18.02
CA HIS A 134 -10.91 -29.50 -18.01
C HIS A 134 -11.59 -30.00 -16.71
N ALA A 135 -12.71 -29.37 -16.38
CA ALA A 135 -13.65 -29.95 -15.43
C ALA A 135 -15.07 -29.79 -15.94
#